data_f5fb3ce7713971c98cb7a798351b4fb0
#
_entry.id   f5fb3ce7713971c98cb7a798351b4fb0
#
_cell.length_a   1.000
_cell.length_b   1.000
_cell.length_c   1.000
_cell.angle_alpha   90.00
_cell.angle_beta   90.00
_cell.angle_gamma   90.00
#
_symmetry.space_group_name_H-M   'P 1'
#
loop_
_entity.id
_entity.type
_entity.pdbx_description
1 polymer ?
#
loop_
_entity_poly.entity_id
_entity_poly.type
_entity_poly.pdbx_seq_one_letter_code
_entity_poly.pdbx_strand_id
1 'polypeptide(L)'
;EADVKWEFEPEYGEDIAKEHEKYITEYFDGPVFIKNWPKDIKAFYMKLNDDNETVAAVDLEVPGAGELMGGSQREEKLDVLLKRMKELGMEEEGMEWYLNLRKFGGCYHSGFGMGFERLLIYLTGVDNIRDVIIS
;
A
#
# COMPACT_ATOMS: atom_id res chain seq x y z
N GLU A 1 6.73 22.82 0.08
CA GLU A 1 5.83 23.21 1.18
C GLU A 1 4.57 23.80 0.57
N ALA A 2 3.43 23.13 0.79
CA ALA A 2 2.15 23.63 0.34
C ALA A 2 1.58 24.56 1.41
N ASP A 3 1.16 25.77 1.01
CA ASP A 3 0.44 26.70 1.88
C ASP A 3 -1.03 26.24 2.01
N VAL A 4 -1.22 25.06 2.62
CA VAL A 4 -2.53 24.41 2.80
C VAL A 4 -2.75 24.15 4.29
N LYS A 5 -3.94 24.47 4.76
CA LYS A 5 -4.35 24.17 6.12
C LYS A 5 -4.93 22.75 6.18
N TRP A 6 -4.26 21.88 6.89
CA TRP A 6 -4.63 20.47 7.06
C TRP A 6 -5.47 20.25 8.32
N GLU A 7 -6.41 19.32 8.27
CA GLU A 7 -7.05 18.75 9.45
C GLU A 7 -6.06 17.81 10.17
N PHE A 8 -5.28 17.04 9.38
CA PHE A 8 -4.20 16.19 9.85
C PHE A 8 -2.89 16.60 9.15
N GLU A 9 -1.94 17.14 9.90
CA GLU A 9 -0.63 17.50 9.33
C GLU A 9 0.09 16.25 8.79
N PRO A 10 0.60 16.30 7.54
CA PRO A 10 1.35 15.16 7.00
C PRO A 10 2.73 15.07 7.62
N GLU A 11 3.04 13.92 8.21
CA GLU A 11 4.36 13.63 8.77
C GLU A 11 5.00 12.42 8.07
N TYR A 12 6.32 12.47 7.92
CA TYR A 12 7.05 11.34 7.36
C TYR A 12 6.97 10.14 8.30
N GLY A 13 6.65 8.97 7.74
CA GLY A 13 6.48 7.73 8.49
C GLY A 13 5.04 7.42 8.88
N GLU A 14 4.13 8.36 8.70
CA GLU A 14 2.70 8.16 8.87
C GLU A 14 1.99 7.89 7.55
N ASP A 15 0.83 7.25 7.63
CA ASP A 15 -0.02 7.04 6.48
C ASP A 15 -0.69 8.35 6.05
N ILE A 16 -1.10 8.44 4.80
CA ILE A 16 -1.77 9.62 4.27
C ILE A 16 -3.28 9.55 4.54
N ALA A 17 -3.87 10.69 4.93
CA ALA A 17 -5.31 10.83 5.09
C ALA A 17 -6.00 11.12 3.74
N LYS A 18 -7.33 11.01 3.70
CA LYS A 18 -8.12 11.29 2.49
C LYS A 18 -7.91 12.71 1.96
N GLU A 19 -7.72 13.69 2.83
CA GLU A 19 -7.43 15.06 2.42
C GLU A 19 -6.10 15.19 1.66
N HIS A 20 -5.08 14.39 2.07
CA HIS A 20 -3.80 14.34 1.41
C HIS A 20 -3.91 13.68 0.02
N GLU A 21 -4.65 12.58 -0.09
CA GLU A 21 -4.92 11.90 -1.35
C GLU A 21 -5.62 12.84 -2.35
N LYS A 22 -6.64 13.56 -1.88
CA LYS A 22 -7.35 14.55 -2.68
C LYS A 22 -6.43 15.67 -3.16
N TYR A 23 -5.61 16.23 -2.27
CA TYR A 23 -4.65 17.27 -2.60
C TYR A 23 -3.64 16.81 -3.66
N ILE A 24 -3.06 15.63 -3.50
CA ILE A 24 -2.06 15.08 -4.43
C ILE A 24 -2.66 14.89 -5.82
N THR A 25 -3.86 14.31 -5.93
CA THR A 25 -4.52 14.08 -7.21
C THR A 25 -4.98 15.38 -7.89
N GLU A 26 -5.36 16.39 -7.13
CA GLU A 26 -5.67 17.73 -7.65
C GLU A 26 -4.41 18.47 -8.12
N TYR A 27 -3.32 18.38 -7.34
CA TYR A 27 -2.05 19.01 -7.68
C TYR A 27 -1.46 18.48 -9.01
N PHE A 28 -1.49 17.17 -9.22
CA PHE A 28 -1.01 16.55 -10.44
C PHE A 28 -2.07 16.43 -11.54
N ASP A 29 -3.30 16.84 -11.26
CA ASP A 29 -4.44 16.79 -12.19
C ASP A 29 -4.66 15.42 -12.83
N GLY A 30 -4.69 14.39 -12.00
CA GLY A 30 -4.93 13.03 -12.45
C GLY A 30 -4.44 11.93 -11.48
N PRO A 31 -4.42 10.69 -11.97
CA PRO A 31 -3.90 9.56 -11.19
C PRO A 31 -2.43 9.72 -10.83
N VAL A 32 -2.07 9.33 -9.61
CA VAL A 32 -0.71 9.42 -9.07
C VAL A 32 -0.30 8.11 -8.44
N PHE A 33 0.88 7.62 -8.78
CA PHE A 33 1.51 6.51 -8.07
C PHE A 33 2.38 7.04 -6.94
N ILE A 34 2.15 6.52 -5.73
CA ILE A 34 3.00 6.75 -4.56
C ILE A 34 3.74 5.47 -4.26
N LYS A 35 5.06 5.54 -4.22
CA LYS A 35 5.93 4.37 -4.04
C LYS A 35 6.94 4.55 -2.91
N ASN A 36 7.59 3.45 -2.54
CA ASN A 36 8.61 3.42 -1.50
C ASN A 36 8.10 3.93 -0.14
N TRP A 37 7.07 3.27 0.33
CA TRP A 37 6.43 3.58 1.60
C TRP A 37 7.30 3.21 2.79
N PRO A 38 7.20 3.94 3.92
CA PRO A 38 7.84 3.54 5.17
C PRO A 38 7.44 2.13 5.59
N LYS A 39 8.42 1.31 5.96
CA LYS A 39 8.19 -0.10 6.33
C LYS A 39 7.23 -0.29 7.49
N ASP A 40 7.23 0.66 8.45
CA ASP A 40 6.48 0.54 9.70
C ASP A 40 4.97 0.66 9.54
N ILE A 41 4.51 1.20 8.41
CA ILE A 41 3.07 1.34 8.08
C ILE A 41 2.60 0.34 7.02
N LYS A 42 3.46 -0.56 6.58
CA LYS A 42 3.14 -1.56 5.53
C LYS A 42 3.31 -2.99 6.05
N ALA A 43 2.72 -3.92 5.31
CA ALA A 43 2.69 -5.33 5.69
C ALA A 43 4.09 -5.98 5.69
N PHE A 44 4.27 -6.97 6.55
CA PHE A 44 5.54 -7.68 6.78
C PHE A 44 6.12 -8.35 5.53
N TYR A 45 5.26 -8.77 4.60
CA TYR A 45 5.65 -9.50 3.40
C TYR A 45 6.18 -8.64 2.26
N MET A 46 6.11 -7.33 2.39
CA MET A 46 6.59 -6.41 1.36
C MET A 46 8.11 -6.36 1.36
N LYS A 47 8.69 -6.39 0.16
CA LYS A 47 10.14 -6.39 0.00
C LYS A 47 10.76 -5.13 0.60
N LEU A 48 11.71 -5.33 1.51
CA LEU A 48 12.51 -4.25 2.08
C LEU A 48 13.47 -3.69 1.03
N ASN A 49 13.48 -2.38 0.85
CA ASN A 49 14.45 -1.68 0.00
C ASN A 49 15.84 -1.67 0.65
N ASP A 50 16.86 -1.33 -0.12
CA ASP A 50 18.26 -1.33 0.33
C ASP A 50 18.54 -0.30 1.44
N ASP A 51 17.68 0.71 1.60
CA ASP A 51 17.76 1.69 2.69
C ASP A 51 17.38 1.13 4.07
N ASN A 52 16.79 -0.06 4.14
CA ASN A 52 16.24 -0.70 5.33
C ASN A 52 15.14 0.11 6.06
N GLU A 53 14.61 1.13 5.45
CA GLU A 53 13.58 2.03 6.00
C GLU A 53 12.28 1.99 5.22
N THR A 54 12.36 1.76 3.91
CA THR A 54 11.20 1.72 3.02
C THR A 54 11.00 0.34 2.40
N VAL A 55 9.80 0.13 1.86
CA VAL A 55 9.43 -1.10 1.15
C VAL A 55 9.07 -0.81 -0.29
N ALA A 56 9.28 -1.79 -1.17
CA ALA A 56 8.95 -1.73 -2.59
C ALA A 56 7.43 -1.88 -2.79
N ALA A 57 6.68 -0.94 -2.23
CA ALA A 57 5.23 -0.84 -2.33
C ALA A 57 4.83 0.32 -3.23
N VAL A 58 3.67 0.19 -3.84
CA VAL A 58 3.08 1.23 -4.68
C VAL A 58 1.58 1.28 -4.43
N ASP A 59 1.07 2.49 -4.27
CA ASP A 59 -0.36 2.76 -4.21
C ASP A 59 -0.72 3.68 -5.38
N LEU A 60 -1.85 3.43 -6.02
CA LEU A 60 -2.41 4.29 -7.06
C LEU A 60 -3.55 5.10 -6.48
N GLU A 61 -3.34 6.41 -6.41
CA GLU A 61 -4.34 7.39 -6.00
C GLU A 61 -5.01 7.99 -7.23
N VAL A 62 -6.33 8.05 -7.23
CA VAL A 62 -7.09 8.62 -8.33
C VAL A 62 -8.06 9.70 -7.84
N PRO A 63 -8.36 10.72 -8.68
CA PRO A 63 -9.32 11.75 -8.32
C PRO A 63 -10.72 11.15 -8.01
N GLY A 64 -11.31 11.58 -6.91
CA GLY A 64 -12.67 11.20 -6.51
C GLY A 64 -12.79 9.87 -5.78
N ALA A 65 -11.91 8.91 -6.02
CA ALA A 65 -11.96 7.59 -5.37
C ALA A 65 -10.85 7.34 -4.34
N GLY A 66 -9.81 8.18 -4.32
CA GLY A 66 -8.66 8.00 -3.45
C GLY A 66 -7.78 6.82 -3.87
N GLU A 67 -7.34 5.98 -2.93
CA GLU A 67 -6.57 4.79 -3.26
C GLU A 67 -7.41 3.78 -4.01
N LEU A 68 -7.08 3.57 -5.28
CA LEU A 68 -7.74 2.61 -6.15
C LEU A 68 -7.06 1.23 -6.09
N MET A 69 -5.75 1.22 -6.04
CA MET A 69 -4.94 0.01 -6.11
C MET A 69 -3.75 0.13 -5.16
N GLY A 70 -3.46 -0.96 -4.47
CA GLY A 70 -2.23 -1.11 -3.70
C GLY A 70 -1.50 -2.39 -4.07
N GLY A 71 -0.18 -2.33 -4.14
CA GLY A 71 0.64 -3.47 -4.49
C GLY A 71 2.07 -3.38 -3.98
N SER A 72 2.77 -4.47 -4.09
CA SER A 72 4.20 -4.50 -3.74
C SER A 72 4.93 -5.66 -4.41
N GLN A 73 6.23 -5.52 -4.52
CA GLN A 73 7.11 -6.66 -4.62
C GLN A 73 7.09 -7.42 -3.29
N ARG A 74 7.12 -8.74 -3.33
CA ARG A 74 7.13 -9.57 -2.12
C ARG A 74 8.56 -9.89 -1.71
N GLU A 75 8.79 -9.98 -0.40
CA GLU A 75 10.10 -10.38 0.12
C GLU A 75 10.34 -11.87 -0.20
N GLU A 76 11.40 -12.14 -0.94
CA GLU A 76 11.80 -13.50 -1.33
C GLU A 76 12.83 -14.13 -0.40
N LYS A 77 13.50 -13.33 0.44
CA LYS A 77 14.51 -13.81 1.38
C LYS A 77 13.88 -14.21 2.71
N LEU A 78 14.02 -15.48 3.06
CA LEU A 78 13.43 -16.03 4.28
C LEU A 78 13.92 -15.33 5.55
N ASP A 79 15.22 -15.07 5.65
CA ASP A 79 15.83 -14.41 6.80
C ASP A 79 15.31 -12.98 7.02
N VAL A 80 15.13 -12.22 5.94
CA VAL A 80 14.56 -10.88 5.99
C VAL A 80 13.09 -10.93 6.40
N LEU A 81 12.34 -11.87 5.83
CA LEU A 81 10.91 -12.06 6.16
C LEU A 81 10.71 -12.41 7.64
N LEU A 82 11.51 -13.34 8.17
CA LEU A 82 11.47 -13.73 9.59
C LEU A 82 11.84 -12.57 10.51
N LYS A 83 12.84 -11.79 10.15
CA LYS A 83 13.23 -10.58 10.89
C LYS A 83 12.09 -9.58 10.95
N ARG A 84 11.42 -9.33 9.83
CA ARG A 84 10.27 -8.42 9.78
C ARG A 84 9.10 -8.92 10.63
N MET A 85 8.80 -10.21 10.57
CA MET A 85 7.77 -10.79 11.43
C MET A 85 8.09 -10.57 12.91
N LYS A 86 9.33 -10.79 13.32
CA LYS A 86 9.79 -10.58 14.68
C LYS A 86 9.69 -9.11 15.12
N GLU A 87 10.10 -8.17 14.26
CA GLU A 87 9.99 -6.73 14.51
C GLU A 87 8.54 -6.29 14.76
N LEU A 88 7.58 -6.93 14.08
CA LEU A 88 6.15 -6.66 14.20
C LEU A 88 5.46 -7.50 15.29
N GLY A 89 6.20 -8.30 16.05
CA GLY A 89 5.64 -9.16 17.09
C GLY A 89 4.78 -10.30 16.57
N MET A 90 4.99 -10.72 15.33
CA MET A 90 4.26 -11.83 14.73
C MET A 90 4.91 -13.16 15.06
N GLU A 91 4.09 -14.18 15.34
CA GLU A 91 4.55 -15.55 15.51
C GLU A 91 4.59 -16.28 14.16
N GLU A 92 5.47 -17.28 14.08
CA GLU A 92 5.58 -18.13 12.88
C GLU A 92 4.46 -19.18 12.80
N GLU A 93 3.84 -19.47 13.94
CA GLU A 93 2.75 -20.44 14.03
C GLU A 93 1.57 -20.05 13.12
N GLY A 94 1.14 -20.99 12.29
CA GLY A 94 0.11 -20.76 11.28
C GLY A 94 0.59 -20.11 9.98
N MET A 95 1.84 -19.68 9.93
CA MET A 95 2.45 -19.08 8.73
C MET A 95 3.48 -19.99 8.03
N GLU A 96 3.62 -21.24 8.50
CA GLU A 96 4.62 -22.18 7.98
C GLU A 96 4.49 -22.41 6.48
N TRP A 97 3.27 -22.52 5.98
CA TRP A 97 2.99 -22.67 4.55
C TRP A 97 3.54 -21.50 3.72
N TYR A 98 3.41 -20.28 4.26
CA TYR A 98 3.90 -19.07 3.59
C TYR A 98 5.43 -18.95 3.63
N LEU A 99 6.03 -19.28 4.77
CA LEU A 99 7.48 -19.33 4.95
C LEU A 99 8.13 -20.41 4.07
N ASN A 100 7.47 -21.55 3.93
CA ASN A 100 7.94 -22.65 3.10
C ASN A 100 8.07 -22.28 1.61
N LEU A 101 7.28 -21.32 1.14
CA LEU A 101 7.43 -20.77 -0.22
C LEU A 101 8.78 -20.07 -0.44
N ARG A 102 9.50 -19.74 0.62
CA ARG A 102 10.86 -19.17 0.57
C ARG A 102 11.92 -20.20 0.94
N LYS A 103 11.60 -21.08 1.88
CA LYS A 103 12.51 -22.11 2.37
C LYS A 103 12.91 -23.12 1.30
N PHE A 104 11.97 -23.50 0.46
CA PHE A 104 12.16 -24.52 -0.59
C PHE A 104 12.44 -23.94 -1.98
N GLY A 105 12.76 -22.69 -2.04
CA GLY A 105 13.04 -21.97 -3.27
C GLY A 105 11.95 -20.93 -3.57
N GLY A 106 12.37 -19.82 -4.11
CA GLY A 106 11.50 -18.70 -4.43
C GLY A 106 11.96 -17.99 -5.69
N CYS A 107 11.16 -17.07 -6.15
CA CYS A 107 11.49 -16.20 -7.27
C CYS A 107 11.04 -14.76 -6.94
N TYR A 108 11.55 -13.82 -7.71
CA TYR A 108 11.01 -12.47 -7.68
C TYR A 108 9.54 -12.50 -8.10
N HIS A 109 8.70 -11.96 -7.26
CA HIS A 109 7.27 -11.87 -7.55
C HIS A 109 6.66 -10.62 -6.90
N SER A 110 5.59 -10.17 -7.49
CA SER A 110 4.81 -9.02 -7.04
C SER A 110 3.33 -9.35 -7.11
N GLY A 111 2.56 -8.56 -6.41
CA GLY A 111 1.10 -8.65 -6.47
C GLY A 111 0.46 -7.30 -6.19
N PHE A 112 -0.75 -7.14 -6.65
CA PHE A 112 -1.57 -5.97 -6.34
C PHE A 112 -3.02 -6.35 -6.12
N GLY A 113 -3.73 -5.51 -5.39
CA GLY A 113 -5.17 -5.57 -5.24
C GLY A 113 -5.80 -4.27 -5.72
N MET A 114 -6.90 -4.36 -6.43
CA MET A 114 -7.69 -3.22 -6.87
C MET A 114 -9.11 -3.33 -6.32
N GLY A 115 -9.60 -2.26 -5.70
CA GLY A 115 -10.97 -2.20 -5.24
C GLY A 115 -11.94 -2.06 -6.40
N PHE A 116 -12.75 -3.07 -6.66
CA PHE A 116 -13.71 -3.06 -7.79
C PHE A 116 -14.73 -1.93 -7.65
N GLU A 117 -15.26 -1.72 -6.45
CA GLU A 117 -16.19 -0.64 -6.16
C GLU A 117 -15.54 0.74 -6.33
N ARG A 118 -14.29 0.89 -5.92
CA ARG A 118 -13.53 2.14 -6.13
C ARG A 118 -13.26 2.41 -7.61
N LEU A 119 -12.98 1.37 -8.38
CA LEU A 119 -12.87 1.48 -9.85
C LEU A 119 -14.15 1.98 -10.47
N LEU A 120 -15.33 1.45 -10.04
CA LEU A 120 -16.63 1.89 -10.51
C LEU A 120 -16.90 3.35 -10.12
N ILE A 121 -16.57 3.77 -8.91
CA ILE A 121 -16.66 5.17 -8.46
C ILE A 121 -15.83 6.08 -9.38
N TYR A 122 -14.61 5.69 -9.66
CA TYR A 122 -13.69 6.46 -10.51
C TYR A 122 -14.23 6.59 -11.95
N LEU A 123 -14.74 5.49 -12.53
CA LEU A 123 -15.23 5.46 -13.90
C LEU A 123 -16.59 6.15 -14.07
N THR A 124 -17.48 6.06 -13.07
CA THR A 124 -18.85 6.57 -13.16
C THR A 124 -19.03 7.96 -12.56
N GLY A 125 -18.10 8.38 -11.67
CA GLY A 125 -18.19 9.67 -10.98
C GLY A 125 -19.23 9.74 -9.87
N VAL A 126 -19.79 8.59 -9.42
CA VAL A 126 -20.72 8.56 -8.30
C VAL A 126 -20.00 8.83 -6.98
N ASP A 127 -20.66 9.50 -6.03
CA ASP A 127 -20.04 9.93 -4.77
C ASP A 127 -20.11 8.88 -3.66
N ASN A 128 -21.05 7.92 -3.77
CA ASN A 128 -21.32 6.95 -2.72
C ASN A 128 -21.04 5.54 -3.18
N ILE A 129 -20.19 4.82 -2.45
CA ILE A 129 -19.83 3.42 -2.73
C ILE A 129 -21.05 2.49 -2.78
N ARG A 130 -22.11 2.80 -2.02
CA ARG A 130 -23.36 2.03 -2.01
C ARG A 130 -24.06 2.02 -3.38
N ASP A 131 -23.84 3.02 -4.21
CA ASP A 131 -24.45 3.14 -5.54
C ASP A 131 -23.80 2.23 -6.58
N VAL A 132 -22.64 1.64 -6.27
CA VAL A 132 -21.88 0.74 -7.16
C VAL A 132 -21.84 -0.70 -6.66
N ILE A 133 -22.35 -0.98 -5.47
CA ILE A 133 -22.42 -2.33 -4.92
C ILE A 133 -23.57 -3.09 -5.59
N ILE A 134 -23.22 -4.24 -6.15
CA ILE A 134 -24.22 -5.19 -6.68
C ILE A 134 -24.70 -6.04 -5.51
N SER A 135 -25.95 -5.86 -5.18
CA SER A 135 -26.59 -6.64 -4.10
C SER A 135 -27.02 -8.02 -4.60
#